data_0091f976973bcc8f80b2546279f50dcc
#
_entry.id   0091f976973bcc8f80b2546279f50dcc
#
_cell.length_a   1.000
_cell.length_b   1.000
_cell.length_c   1.000
_cell.angle_alpha   90.00
_cell.angle_beta   90.00
_cell.angle_gamma   90.00
#
_symmetry.space_group_name_H-M   'P 1'
#
loop_
_entity.id
_entity.type
_entity.pdbx_description
1 polymer ?
#
loop_
_entity_poly.entity_id
_entity_poly.type
_entity_poly.pdbx_seq_one_letter_code
_entity_poly.pdbx_strand_id
1 'polypeptide(L)'
;MNALEHQLDYPFADMLPAAGDTFEVAPGVRWLRMPLPFSLDHINLWLLRDEIDGQAGWTIVDCGIASDAIREHWERIFDAHLDGLPVLRVIVTHCHPDHFGLANWLCEGGDQRRWNVRLWMTLGEYLFGCLMAAGNGSNAGGAAAADHFARHGLTDPAALDKLRNRRGYYSDLVPSVPPRYRRLREGNPVTIGGRTWRVVTGYGHSPEHCALYSEADGLLISGDMVLPRISTNVSVFDLEPEANPLALYLESLGRYETMAADTLVLPSHGKPFRGVRTRIAQLREHHDARLDEVRAACAEKPASAADIVPIMFRRRELDIHQMTFALGEALAHLNLLWHAGELTRSEGDDGVIRFERH
;
A
#
# COMPACT_ATOMS: atom_id res chain seq x y z
N MET A 1 11.99 8.59 7.58
CA MET A 1 11.59 7.79 8.77
C MET A 1 10.93 8.72 9.77
N ASN A 2 9.91 8.25 10.47
CA ASN A 2 9.17 9.03 11.46
C ASN A 2 10.07 9.40 12.65
N ALA A 3 10.42 10.68 12.80
CA ALA A 3 11.22 11.16 13.93
C ALA A 3 10.47 11.05 15.27
N LEU A 4 9.15 11.00 15.22
CA LEU A 4 8.25 10.92 16.36
C LEU A 4 7.79 9.49 16.66
N GLU A 5 8.42 8.48 16.05
CA GLU A 5 8.09 7.06 16.26
C GLU A 5 8.09 6.65 17.74
N HIS A 6 8.96 7.27 18.55
CA HIS A 6 9.06 7.03 19.98
C HIS A 6 7.80 7.39 20.79
N GLN A 7 6.84 8.11 20.19
CA GLN A 7 5.53 8.42 20.80
C GLN A 7 4.51 7.28 20.62
N LEU A 8 4.85 6.25 19.81
CA LEU A 8 4.01 5.09 19.63
C LEU A 8 4.40 3.99 20.60
N ASP A 9 3.43 3.22 21.08
CA ASP A 9 3.66 2.06 21.93
C ASP A 9 3.78 0.79 21.08
N TYR A 10 4.85 0.01 21.30
CA TYR A 10 5.14 -1.26 20.62
C TYR A 10 5.01 -2.43 21.61
N PRO A 11 3.81 -2.99 21.78
CA PRO A 11 3.54 -3.97 22.85
C PRO A 11 4.34 -5.27 22.72
N PHE A 12 4.89 -5.57 21.55
CA PHE A 12 5.71 -6.77 21.30
C PHE A 12 7.21 -6.49 21.28
N ALA A 13 7.63 -5.29 21.64
CA ALA A 13 9.04 -4.87 21.74
C ALA A 13 9.85 -5.26 20.48
N ASP A 14 10.87 -6.12 20.63
CA ASP A 14 11.75 -6.56 19.54
C ASP A 14 11.35 -7.91 18.91
N MET A 15 10.19 -8.45 19.28
CA MET A 15 9.66 -9.67 18.65
C MET A 15 9.39 -9.43 17.16
N LEU A 16 9.94 -10.30 16.32
CA LEU A 16 9.72 -10.35 14.88
C LEU A 16 9.59 -11.82 14.49
N PRO A 17 8.49 -12.25 13.85
CA PRO A 17 8.41 -13.61 13.33
C PRO A 17 9.51 -13.84 12.28
N ALA A 18 10.16 -14.98 12.34
CA ALA A 18 11.04 -15.40 11.27
C ALA A 18 10.24 -15.72 10.00
N ALA A 19 10.86 -15.60 8.83
CA ALA A 19 10.20 -15.94 7.57
C ALA A 19 9.78 -17.42 7.56
N GLY A 20 8.50 -17.68 7.32
CA GLY A 20 7.92 -19.03 7.40
C GLY A 20 7.52 -19.47 8.81
N ASP A 21 7.48 -18.54 9.76
CA ASP A 21 7.00 -18.74 11.13
C ASP A 21 5.87 -17.75 11.45
N THR A 22 5.22 -17.91 12.60
CA THR A 22 4.10 -17.06 13.05
C THR A 22 4.25 -16.64 14.50
N PHE A 23 3.71 -15.47 14.84
CA PHE A 23 3.61 -14.99 16.21
C PHE A 23 2.17 -14.55 16.52
N GLU A 24 1.56 -15.05 17.59
CA GLU A 24 0.20 -14.68 17.96
C GLU A 24 0.20 -13.31 18.65
N VAL A 25 -0.48 -12.33 18.04
CA VAL A 25 -0.57 -10.93 18.52
C VAL A 25 -1.87 -10.65 19.28
N ALA A 26 -2.89 -11.47 19.06
CA ALA A 26 -4.15 -11.50 19.80
C ALA A 26 -4.74 -12.90 19.66
N PRO A 27 -5.69 -13.34 20.54
CA PRO A 27 -6.24 -14.68 20.46
C PRO A 27 -6.76 -15.00 19.04
N GLY A 28 -6.17 -15.99 18.37
CA GLY A 28 -6.51 -16.40 17.02
C GLY A 28 -6.09 -15.41 15.91
N VAL A 29 -5.20 -14.45 16.19
CA VAL A 29 -4.62 -13.53 15.19
C VAL A 29 -3.10 -13.73 15.19
N ARG A 30 -2.58 -14.27 14.13
CA ARG A 30 -1.14 -14.56 13.95
C ARG A 30 -0.50 -13.59 12.96
N TRP A 31 0.62 -13.03 13.35
CA TRP A 31 1.49 -12.19 12.54
C TRP A 31 2.50 -13.04 11.81
N LEU A 32 2.63 -12.82 10.51
CA LEU A 32 3.64 -13.38 9.63
C LEU A 32 4.47 -12.24 9.05
N ARG A 33 5.74 -12.52 8.78
CA ARG A 33 6.62 -11.53 8.15
C ARG A 33 7.35 -12.18 6.99
N MET A 34 7.17 -11.62 5.79
CA MET A 34 7.78 -12.11 4.57
C MET A 34 8.84 -11.12 4.07
N PRO A 35 9.99 -11.60 3.57
CA PRO A 35 11.01 -10.72 3.02
C PRO A 35 10.58 -10.12 1.68
N LEU A 36 11.04 -8.89 1.40
CA LEU A 36 10.91 -8.22 0.11
C LEU A 36 12.29 -7.87 -0.45
N PRO A 37 12.51 -7.96 -1.77
CA PRO A 37 13.78 -7.64 -2.41
C PRO A 37 13.95 -6.14 -2.67
N PHE A 38 13.42 -5.28 -1.80
CA PHE A 38 13.39 -3.83 -1.94
C PHE A 38 14.05 -3.14 -0.74
N SER A 39 14.19 -1.82 -0.80
CA SER A 39 14.60 -1.02 0.36
C SER A 39 13.61 -1.14 1.52
N LEU A 40 12.33 -1.35 1.23
CA LEU A 40 11.32 -1.82 2.16
C LEU A 40 11.42 -3.35 2.21
N ASP A 41 12.15 -3.87 3.19
CA ASP A 41 12.69 -5.23 3.22
C ASP A 41 11.69 -6.32 3.65
N HIS A 42 10.46 -5.94 4.01
CA HIS A 42 9.46 -6.88 4.52
C HIS A 42 8.03 -6.43 4.29
N ILE A 43 7.14 -7.41 4.30
CA ILE A 43 5.71 -7.22 4.46
C ILE A 43 5.18 -8.08 5.61
N ASN A 44 4.25 -7.55 6.40
CA ASN A 44 3.49 -8.29 7.40
C ASN A 44 2.19 -8.79 6.78
N LEU A 45 1.90 -10.05 7.03
CA LEU A 45 0.69 -10.74 6.60
C LEU A 45 -0.01 -11.31 7.85
N TRP A 46 -1.28 -11.63 7.74
CA TRP A 46 -2.06 -12.03 8.90
C TRP A 46 -2.81 -13.34 8.66
N LEU A 47 -2.80 -14.22 9.65
CA LEU A 47 -3.68 -15.38 9.75
C LEU A 47 -4.70 -15.13 10.85
N LEU A 48 -5.96 -15.24 10.50
CA LEU A 48 -7.08 -15.09 11.44
C LEU A 48 -7.77 -16.44 11.60
N ARG A 49 -7.88 -16.94 12.83
CA ARG A 49 -8.68 -18.13 13.11
C ARG A 49 -10.10 -17.88 12.66
N ASP A 50 -10.71 -18.83 11.95
CA ASP A 50 -12.00 -18.63 11.31
C ASP A 50 -12.88 -19.88 11.36
N GLU A 51 -14.17 -19.69 11.12
CA GLU A 51 -15.15 -20.74 10.92
C GLU A 51 -16.19 -20.28 9.89
N ILE A 52 -16.42 -21.08 8.85
CA ILE A 52 -17.41 -20.82 7.82
C ILE A 52 -18.27 -22.07 7.67
N ASP A 53 -19.60 -21.93 7.80
CA ASP A 53 -20.57 -23.03 7.66
C ASP A 53 -20.24 -24.26 8.54
N GLY A 54 -19.74 -24.01 9.77
CA GLY A 54 -19.32 -25.04 10.72
C GLY A 54 -17.95 -25.67 10.42
N GLN A 55 -17.26 -25.24 9.38
CA GLN A 55 -15.90 -25.66 9.10
C GLN A 55 -14.91 -24.70 9.74
N ALA A 56 -14.12 -25.21 10.68
CA ALA A 56 -13.02 -24.48 11.29
C ALA A 56 -11.83 -24.37 10.32
N GLY A 57 -11.14 -23.23 10.35
CA GLY A 57 -10.00 -22.98 9.46
C GLY A 57 -9.34 -21.63 9.71
N TRP A 58 -8.76 -21.07 8.66
CA TRP A 58 -8.03 -19.80 8.71
C TRP A 58 -8.44 -18.87 7.58
N THR A 59 -8.51 -17.58 7.87
CA THR A 59 -8.54 -16.50 6.88
C THR A 59 -7.13 -15.93 6.73
N ILE A 60 -6.64 -15.83 5.49
CA ILE A 60 -5.40 -15.12 5.17
C ILE A 60 -5.75 -13.65 4.85
N VAL A 61 -4.95 -12.70 5.35
CA VAL A 61 -5.00 -11.30 4.93
C VAL A 61 -3.65 -10.90 4.37
N ASP A 62 -3.64 -10.54 3.08
CA ASP A 62 -2.52 -10.27 2.19
C ASP A 62 -1.61 -11.48 1.90
N CYS A 63 -0.86 -11.44 0.80
CA CYS A 63 -0.34 -12.64 0.16
C CYS A 63 1.19 -12.68 0.01
N GLY A 64 1.86 -11.53 -0.06
CA GLY A 64 3.26 -11.44 -0.47
C GLY A 64 3.44 -11.39 -1.99
N ILE A 65 4.66 -11.06 -2.44
CA ILE A 65 5.03 -11.07 -3.87
C ILE A 65 5.11 -12.50 -4.41
N ALA A 66 4.89 -12.67 -5.70
CA ALA A 66 5.09 -13.96 -6.36
C ALA A 66 6.59 -14.24 -6.56
N SER A 67 7.17 -15.00 -5.62
CA SER A 67 8.51 -15.54 -5.74
C SER A 67 8.58 -16.93 -5.11
N ASP A 68 9.55 -17.75 -5.54
CA ASP A 68 9.71 -19.11 -5.02
C ASP A 68 10.03 -19.09 -3.52
N ALA A 69 10.85 -18.16 -3.06
CA ALA A 69 11.16 -17.99 -1.64
C ALA A 69 9.91 -17.71 -0.79
N ILE A 70 8.98 -16.88 -1.27
CA ILE A 70 7.74 -16.57 -0.54
C ILE A 70 6.79 -17.79 -0.58
N ARG A 71 6.74 -18.55 -1.68
CA ARG A 71 5.98 -19.80 -1.73
C ARG A 71 6.51 -20.83 -0.73
N GLU A 72 7.83 -21.00 -0.63
CA GLU A 72 8.46 -21.90 0.35
C GLU A 72 8.15 -21.51 1.79
N HIS A 73 8.09 -20.20 2.09
CA HIS A 73 7.67 -19.72 3.41
C HIS A 73 6.21 -20.05 3.69
N TRP A 74 5.32 -19.86 2.72
CA TRP A 74 3.91 -20.22 2.84
C TRP A 74 3.71 -21.74 3.01
N GLU A 75 4.42 -22.59 2.24
CA GLU A 75 4.33 -24.03 2.37
C GLU A 75 4.72 -24.50 3.79
N ARG A 76 5.78 -23.92 4.38
CA ARG A 76 6.14 -24.18 5.79
C ARG A 76 5.03 -23.76 6.76
N ILE A 77 4.39 -22.60 6.51
CA ILE A 77 3.27 -22.14 7.33
C ILE A 77 2.08 -23.10 7.22
N PHE A 78 1.78 -23.59 6.04
CA PHE A 78 0.68 -24.54 5.84
C PHE A 78 0.91 -25.85 6.59
N ASP A 79 2.15 -26.34 6.61
CA ASP A 79 2.49 -27.60 7.25
C ASP A 79 2.60 -27.47 8.78
N ALA A 80 3.10 -26.35 9.31
CA ALA A 80 3.46 -26.21 10.71
C ALA A 80 2.50 -25.33 11.54
N HIS A 81 1.81 -24.37 10.91
CA HIS A 81 1.14 -23.29 11.63
C HIS A 81 -0.37 -23.16 11.36
N LEU A 82 -0.97 -24.07 10.58
CA LEU A 82 -2.42 -24.09 10.39
C LEU A 82 -3.15 -25.10 11.28
N ASP A 83 -2.46 -25.76 12.19
CA ASP A 83 -3.02 -26.76 13.11
C ASP A 83 -3.79 -27.90 12.38
N GLY A 84 -3.36 -28.26 11.16
CA GLY A 84 -4.02 -29.23 10.30
C GLY A 84 -5.35 -28.75 9.68
N LEU A 85 -5.66 -27.47 9.76
CA LEU A 85 -6.90 -26.88 9.29
C LEU A 85 -6.73 -26.18 7.94
N PRO A 86 -7.79 -26.12 7.11
CA PRO A 86 -7.72 -25.47 5.82
C PRO A 86 -7.76 -23.95 5.92
N VAL A 87 -7.31 -23.27 4.87
CA VAL A 87 -7.70 -21.89 4.61
C VAL A 87 -9.11 -21.86 4.07
N LEU A 88 -9.94 -20.93 4.54
CA LEU A 88 -11.35 -20.78 4.18
C LEU A 88 -11.61 -19.59 3.26
N ARG A 89 -10.75 -18.57 3.30
CA ARG A 89 -10.76 -17.41 2.42
C ARG A 89 -9.42 -16.69 2.40
N VAL A 90 -9.20 -15.91 1.35
CA VAL A 90 -8.08 -14.97 1.22
C VAL A 90 -8.69 -13.57 1.09
N ILE A 91 -8.29 -12.64 1.94
CA ILE A 91 -8.65 -11.21 1.87
C ILE A 91 -7.40 -10.47 1.41
N VAL A 92 -7.54 -9.52 0.49
CA VAL A 92 -6.43 -8.65 0.08
C VAL A 92 -6.83 -7.21 0.30
N THR A 93 -5.94 -6.48 1.00
CA THR A 93 -6.19 -5.09 1.38
C THR A 93 -6.18 -4.18 0.16
N HIS A 94 -5.23 -4.37 -0.75
CA HIS A 94 -5.10 -3.61 -2.00
C HIS A 94 -4.23 -4.34 -3.02
N CYS A 95 -4.17 -3.81 -4.25
CA CYS A 95 -3.62 -4.49 -5.40
C CYS A 95 -2.09 -4.38 -5.56
N HIS A 96 -1.34 -3.73 -4.66
CA HIS A 96 0.11 -3.69 -4.79
C HIS A 96 0.73 -5.09 -4.75
N PRO A 97 1.85 -5.31 -5.46
CA PRO A 97 2.38 -6.67 -5.67
C PRO A 97 2.72 -7.43 -4.40
N ASP A 98 3.19 -6.76 -3.37
CA ASP A 98 3.54 -7.37 -2.09
C ASP A 98 2.31 -7.80 -1.27
N HIS A 99 1.13 -7.31 -1.60
CA HIS A 99 -0.15 -7.72 -1.03
C HIS A 99 -0.88 -8.74 -1.90
N PHE A 100 -0.81 -8.58 -3.22
CA PHE A 100 -1.65 -9.30 -4.18
C PHE A 100 -0.91 -10.40 -4.95
N GLY A 101 0.42 -10.44 -4.91
CA GLY A 101 1.27 -11.25 -5.76
C GLY A 101 0.93 -12.73 -5.81
N LEU A 102 0.72 -13.35 -4.65
CA LEU A 102 0.38 -14.77 -4.54
C LEU A 102 -1.11 -15.07 -4.35
N ALA A 103 -2.00 -14.08 -4.57
CA ALA A 103 -3.42 -14.24 -4.27
C ALA A 103 -4.06 -15.45 -4.99
N ASN A 104 -3.77 -15.66 -6.27
CA ASN A 104 -4.32 -16.81 -7.00
C ASN A 104 -3.77 -18.13 -6.48
N TRP A 105 -2.47 -18.21 -6.26
CA TRP A 105 -1.80 -19.40 -5.75
C TRP A 105 -2.31 -19.78 -4.34
N LEU A 106 -2.52 -18.80 -3.46
CA LEU A 106 -3.11 -18.99 -2.13
C LEU A 106 -4.57 -19.42 -2.20
N CYS A 107 -5.36 -18.86 -3.10
CA CYS A 107 -6.75 -19.27 -3.30
C CYS A 107 -6.88 -20.72 -3.76
N GLU A 108 -5.90 -21.23 -4.49
CA GLU A 108 -5.83 -22.64 -4.94
C GLU A 108 -5.20 -23.60 -3.93
N GLY A 109 -4.66 -23.11 -2.80
CA GLY A 109 -4.12 -23.93 -1.72
C GLY A 109 -2.66 -24.34 -1.88
N GLY A 110 -1.85 -23.48 -2.50
CA GLY A 110 -0.44 -23.71 -2.71
C GLY A 110 -0.14 -24.72 -3.80
N ASP A 111 1.09 -25.22 -3.84
CA ASP A 111 1.53 -26.17 -4.87
C ASP A 111 0.78 -27.52 -4.81
N GLN A 112 0.33 -27.91 -3.62
CA GLN A 112 -0.42 -29.17 -3.41
C GLN A 112 -1.93 -29.01 -3.60
N ARG A 113 -2.44 -27.81 -3.93
CA ARG A 113 -3.86 -27.52 -4.11
C ARG A 113 -4.74 -28.02 -2.95
N ARG A 114 -4.32 -27.70 -1.72
CA ARG A 114 -4.93 -28.17 -0.46
C ARG A 114 -6.38 -27.73 -0.28
N TRP A 115 -6.78 -26.62 -0.90
CA TRP A 115 -8.12 -26.04 -0.89
C TRP A 115 -8.37 -25.26 -2.18
N ASN A 116 -9.61 -24.82 -2.37
CA ASN A 116 -10.00 -23.92 -3.45
C ASN A 116 -10.98 -22.89 -2.87
N VAL A 117 -10.45 -21.70 -2.54
CA VAL A 117 -11.22 -20.67 -1.86
C VAL A 117 -11.32 -19.40 -2.69
N ARG A 118 -12.21 -18.50 -2.27
CA ARG A 118 -12.47 -17.26 -3.01
C ARG A 118 -11.64 -16.11 -2.44
N LEU A 119 -11.09 -15.30 -3.33
CA LEU A 119 -10.55 -14.00 -3.00
C LEU A 119 -11.67 -13.06 -2.51
N TRP A 120 -11.38 -12.25 -1.49
CA TRP A 120 -12.23 -11.15 -1.04
C TRP A 120 -11.45 -9.85 -1.16
N MET A 121 -12.00 -8.86 -1.87
CA MET A 121 -11.32 -7.61 -2.20
C MET A 121 -12.34 -6.53 -2.54
N THR A 122 -11.97 -5.26 -2.50
CA THR A 122 -12.80 -4.17 -3.01
C THR A 122 -12.84 -4.19 -4.55
N LEU A 123 -13.80 -3.51 -5.14
CA LEU A 123 -13.96 -3.52 -6.61
C LEU A 123 -12.83 -2.79 -7.31
N GLY A 124 -12.49 -1.59 -6.79
CA GLY A 124 -11.43 -0.76 -7.36
C GLY A 124 -10.10 -1.49 -7.41
N GLU A 125 -9.72 -2.12 -6.31
CA GLU A 125 -8.48 -2.88 -6.20
C GLU A 125 -8.46 -4.11 -7.11
N TYR A 126 -9.56 -4.87 -7.16
CA TYR A 126 -9.63 -6.06 -8.02
C TYR A 126 -9.49 -5.71 -9.50
N LEU A 127 -10.27 -4.71 -9.97
CA LEU A 127 -10.23 -4.31 -11.38
C LEU A 127 -8.89 -3.70 -11.77
N PHE A 128 -8.32 -2.87 -10.88
CA PHE A 128 -7.02 -2.27 -11.12
C PHE A 128 -5.89 -3.33 -11.13
N GLY A 129 -5.92 -4.27 -10.18
CA GLY A 129 -4.99 -5.40 -10.15
C GLY A 129 -5.09 -6.27 -11.41
N CYS A 130 -6.30 -6.54 -11.92
CA CYS A 130 -6.50 -7.25 -13.21
C CYS A 130 -5.91 -6.45 -14.40
N LEU A 131 -6.14 -5.14 -14.44
CA LEU A 131 -5.62 -4.25 -15.48
C LEU A 131 -4.09 -4.28 -15.51
N MET A 132 -3.47 -4.16 -14.35
CA MET A 132 -2.02 -4.14 -14.17
C MET A 132 -1.38 -5.50 -14.51
N ALA A 133 -1.98 -6.60 -14.03
CA ALA A 133 -1.49 -7.97 -14.30
C ALA A 133 -1.60 -8.33 -15.79
N ALA A 134 -2.59 -7.78 -16.51
CA ALA A 134 -2.72 -7.94 -17.96
C ALA A 134 -1.69 -7.13 -18.76
N GLY A 135 -0.83 -6.34 -18.12
CA GLY A 135 0.16 -5.48 -18.78
C GLY A 135 -0.44 -4.24 -19.48
N ASN A 136 -1.70 -3.93 -19.19
CA ASN A 136 -2.41 -2.80 -19.79
C ASN A 136 -2.31 -1.51 -18.97
N GLY A 137 -1.72 -1.57 -17.78
CA GLY A 137 -1.43 -0.41 -16.95
C GLY A 137 0.06 -0.05 -17.03
N SER A 138 0.38 1.23 -16.97
CA SER A 138 1.76 1.70 -17.10
C SER A 138 2.36 2.22 -15.79
N ASN A 139 1.66 2.08 -14.68
CA ASN A 139 1.96 2.67 -13.35
C ASN A 139 3.42 2.71 -12.88
N ALA A 140 4.38 2.22 -13.55
CA ALA A 140 5.79 2.36 -13.19
C ALA A 140 6.72 1.99 -14.34
N GLY A 141 6.24 2.02 -15.58
CA GLY A 141 7.08 1.72 -16.73
C GLY A 141 6.33 1.76 -18.06
N GLY A 142 7.06 1.68 -19.16
CA GLY A 142 6.54 1.79 -20.51
C GLY A 142 6.61 3.21 -21.07
N ALA A 143 6.19 3.37 -22.32
CA ALA A 143 6.30 4.64 -23.04
C ALA A 143 5.46 5.75 -22.39
N ALA A 144 4.22 5.43 -21.97
CA ALA A 144 3.32 6.40 -21.36
C ALA A 144 3.88 6.95 -20.04
N ALA A 145 4.44 6.09 -19.19
CA ALA A 145 5.07 6.53 -17.94
C ALA A 145 6.31 7.41 -18.21
N ALA A 146 7.15 7.04 -19.20
CA ALA A 146 8.31 7.84 -19.56
C ALA A 146 7.90 9.22 -20.08
N ASP A 147 6.90 9.30 -20.96
CA ASP A 147 6.38 10.54 -21.51
C ASP A 147 5.70 11.40 -20.43
N HIS A 148 4.96 10.77 -19.49
CA HIS A 148 4.38 11.45 -18.33
C HIS A 148 5.45 12.12 -17.48
N PHE A 149 6.49 11.39 -17.06
CA PHE A 149 7.54 11.96 -16.22
C PHE A 149 8.43 12.96 -16.98
N ALA A 150 8.62 12.79 -18.28
CA ALA A 150 9.30 13.80 -19.11
C ALA A 150 8.55 15.13 -19.11
N ARG A 151 7.21 15.11 -19.28
CA ARG A 151 6.36 16.31 -19.19
C ARG A 151 6.37 16.94 -17.79
N HIS A 152 6.76 16.20 -16.78
CA HIS A 152 6.89 16.69 -15.40
C HIS A 152 8.36 16.95 -14.97
N GLY A 153 9.26 17.09 -15.96
CA GLY A 153 10.62 17.61 -15.78
C GLY A 153 11.72 16.57 -15.62
N LEU A 154 11.43 15.26 -15.76
CA LEU A 154 12.49 14.26 -15.84
C LEU A 154 13.17 14.35 -17.21
N THR A 155 14.40 14.92 -17.24
CA THR A 155 15.13 15.21 -18.49
C THR A 155 16.31 14.27 -18.75
N ASP A 156 16.67 13.41 -17.79
CA ASP A 156 17.76 12.43 -17.98
C ASP A 156 17.38 11.39 -19.05
N PRO A 157 18.05 11.38 -20.23
CA PRO A 157 17.71 10.46 -21.30
C PRO A 157 17.89 9.00 -20.90
N ALA A 158 18.88 8.68 -20.06
CA ALA A 158 19.14 7.32 -19.60
C ALA A 158 18.04 6.81 -18.65
N ALA A 159 17.54 7.68 -17.79
CA ALA A 159 16.41 7.38 -16.92
C ALA A 159 15.13 7.17 -17.73
N LEU A 160 14.83 8.04 -18.69
CA LEU A 160 13.67 7.94 -19.58
C LEU A 160 13.72 6.67 -20.44
N ASP A 161 14.89 6.30 -20.96
CA ASP A 161 15.07 5.07 -21.74
C ASP A 161 14.84 3.82 -20.88
N LYS A 162 15.37 3.78 -19.67
CA LYS A 162 15.11 2.69 -18.71
C LYS A 162 13.63 2.57 -18.38
N LEU A 163 12.92 3.70 -18.16
CA LEU A 163 11.47 3.69 -17.91
C LEU A 163 10.71 3.19 -19.13
N ARG A 164 11.03 3.67 -20.32
CA ARG A 164 10.35 3.29 -21.58
C ARG A 164 10.50 1.80 -21.87
N ASN A 165 11.63 1.23 -21.54
CA ASN A 165 11.93 -0.20 -21.74
C ASN A 165 11.51 -1.09 -20.57
N ARG A 166 11.06 -0.53 -19.44
CA ARG A 166 10.60 -1.31 -18.29
C ARG A 166 9.26 -1.94 -18.60
N ARG A 167 9.27 -3.26 -18.77
CA ARG A 167 8.07 -4.08 -19.02
C ARG A 167 7.92 -5.13 -17.94
N GLY A 168 6.69 -5.56 -17.71
CA GLY A 168 6.40 -6.71 -16.89
C GLY A 168 6.58 -6.52 -15.38
N TYR A 169 6.98 -5.34 -14.89
CA TYR A 169 7.26 -5.14 -13.46
C TYR A 169 6.13 -5.64 -12.56
N TYR A 170 4.89 -5.26 -12.86
CA TYR A 170 3.74 -5.70 -12.06
C TYR A 170 3.40 -7.16 -12.34
N SER A 171 3.30 -7.57 -13.61
CA SER A 171 2.93 -8.94 -13.99
C SER A 171 3.96 -9.99 -13.58
N ASP A 172 5.24 -9.63 -13.44
CA ASP A 172 6.28 -10.53 -12.92
C ASP A 172 6.06 -10.82 -11.42
N LEU A 173 5.58 -9.84 -10.67
CA LEU A 173 5.30 -9.94 -9.24
C LEU A 173 3.86 -10.40 -8.91
N VAL A 174 2.93 -10.29 -9.89
CA VAL A 174 1.54 -10.75 -9.83
C VAL A 174 1.21 -11.52 -11.11
N PRO A 175 1.74 -12.74 -11.27
CA PRO A 175 1.67 -13.48 -12.54
C PRO A 175 0.28 -14.02 -12.85
N SER A 176 -0.61 -14.09 -11.88
CA SER A 176 -1.98 -14.55 -12.05
C SER A 176 -2.91 -13.95 -11.02
N VAL A 177 -4.15 -13.65 -11.45
CA VAL A 177 -5.21 -13.08 -10.63
C VAL A 177 -6.34 -14.10 -10.50
N PRO A 178 -6.95 -14.30 -9.31
CA PRO A 178 -8.11 -15.15 -9.18
C PRO A 178 -9.24 -14.71 -10.10
N PRO A 179 -9.84 -15.61 -10.91
CA PRO A 179 -10.86 -15.24 -11.91
C PRO A 179 -12.20 -14.82 -11.29
N ARG A 180 -12.35 -15.01 -10.00
CA ARG A 180 -13.57 -14.69 -9.24
C ARG A 180 -13.21 -14.20 -7.87
N TYR A 181 -13.94 -13.16 -7.39
CA TYR A 181 -13.76 -12.62 -6.06
C TYR A 181 -15.12 -12.36 -5.38
N ARG A 182 -15.09 -12.17 -4.07
CA ARG A 182 -16.20 -11.63 -3.30
C ARG A 182 -15.92 -10.18 -2.96
N ARG A 183 -16.83 -9.30 -3.36
CA ARG A 183 -16.64 -7.87 -3.17
C ARG A 183 -16.78 -7.48 -1.69
N LEU A 184 -15.76 -6.81 -1.16
CA LEU A 184 -15.81 -6.03 0.06
C LEU A 184 -16.30 -4.61 -0.26
N ARG A 185 -16.98 -3.95 0.68
CA ARG A 185 -17.46 -2.56 0.53
C ARG A 185 -17.38 -1.87 1.87
N GLU A 186 -17.20 -0.54 1.83
CA GLU A 186 -17.22 0.32 3.01
C GLU A 186 -18.35 -0.03 3.97
N GLY A 187 -18.02 -0.11 5.25
CA GLY A 187 -18.95 -0.35 6.34
C GLY A 187 -19.51 -1.77 6.43
N ASN A 188 -19.27 -2.65 5.42
CA ASN A 188 -19.80 -4.01 5.48
C ASN A 188 -19.13 -4.80 6.61
N PRO A 189 -19.90 -5.50 7.45
CA PRO A 189 -19.33 -6.42 8.41
C PRO A 189 -18.84 -7.69 7.72
N VAL A 190 -17.68 -8.17 8.17
CA VAL A 190 -17.13 -9.48 7.83
C VAL A 190 -16.93 -10.24 9.14
N THR A 191 -17.60 -11.36 9.31
CA THR A 191 -17.35 -12.22 10.47
C THR A 191 -16.18 -13.14 10.19
N ILE A 192 -15.16 -13.10 11.06
CA ILE A 192 -13.97 -13.97 11.02
C ILE A 192 -13.74 -14.49 12.44
N GLY A 193 -13.82 -15.80 12.64
CA GLY A 193 -13.58 -16.42 13.94
C GLY A 193 -14.51 -15.94 15.06
N GLY A 194 -15.76 -15.65 14.74
CA GLY A 194 -16.74 -15.09 15.68
C GLY A 194 -16.59 -13.59 15.95
N ARG A 195 -15.52 -12.94 15.46
CA ARG A 195 -15.32 -11.49 15.52
C ARG A 195 -15.98 -10.79 14.36
N THR A 196 -16.57 -9.64 14.60
CA THR A 196 -17.06 -8.74 13.54
C THR A 196 -15.97 -7.75 13.16
N TRP A 197 -15.53 -7.81 11.92
CA TRP A 197 -14.61 -6.87 11.31
C TRP A 197 -15.38 -5.94 10.37
N ARG A 198 -15.30 -4.64 10.60
CA ARG A 198 -15.86 -3.64 9.71
C ARG A 198 -14.83 -3.31 8.63
N VAL A 199 -15.25 -3.34 7.37
CA VAL A 199 -14.45 -2.84 6.25
C VAL A 199 -14.35 -1.32 6.34
N VAL A 200 -13.13 -0.81 6.34
CA VAL A 200 -12.83 0.63 6.29
C VAL A 200 -12.05 0.89 5.00
N THR A 201 -12.71 1.52 4.03
CA THR A 201 -12.03 1.85 2.77
C THR A 201 -11.16 3.09 2.93
N GLY A 202 -10.07 3.14 2.18
CA GLY A 202 -9.17 4.28 2.07
C GLY A 202 -8.81 4.54 0.61
N TYR A 203 -8.48 5.76 0.28
CA TYR A 203 -8.17 6.19 -1.08
C TYR A 203 -6.84 6.94 -1.09
N GLY A 204 -6.28 7.14 -2.27
CA GLY A 204 -5.08 7.95 -2.49
C GLY A 204 -3.78 7.15 -2.54
N HIS A 205 -3.58 6.16 -1.67
CA HIS A 205 -2.48 5.20 -1.79
C HIS A 205 -2.74 4.20 -2.92
N SER A 206 -3.96 3.73 -3.00
CA SER A 206 -4.48 2.83 -4.03
C SER A 206 -5.95 3.16 -4.31
N PRO A 207 -6.59 2.56 -5.34
CA PRO A 207 -7.92 2.95 -5.79
C PRO A 207 -9.05 2.82 -4.76
N GLU A 208 -9.04 1.78 -3.92
CA GLU A 208 -10.09 1.50 -2.93
C GLU A 208 -9.56 0.57 -1.84
N HIS A 209 -8.44 0.98 -1.18
CA HIS A 209 -7.79 0.19 -0.13
C HIS A 209 -8.78 -0.27 0.95
N CYS A 210 -8.62 -1.50 1.44
CA CYS A 210 -9.46 -2.10 2.47
C CYS A 210 -8.67 -2.35 3.76
N ALA A 211 -9.00 -1.64 4.82
CA ALA A 211 -8.60 -2.00 6.18
C ALA A 211 -9.72 -2.77 6.88
N LEU A 212 -9.38 -3.58 7.89
CA LEU A 212 -10.33 -4.34 8.69
C LEU A 212 -10.24 -3.90 10.15
N TYR A 213 -11.33 -3.42 10.71
CA TYR A 213 -11.42 -2.96 12.10
C TYR A 213 -12.39 -3.78 12.93
N SER A 214 -11.91 -4.47 13.97
CA SER A 214 -12.72 -5.08 15.02
C SER A 214 -12.78 -4.14 16.21
N GLU A 215 -13.90 -3.41 16.33
CA GLU A 215 -14.11 -2.44 17.39
C GLU A 215 -14.15 -3.09 18.77
N ALA A 216 -14.86 -4.22 18.87
CA ALA A 216 -15.02 -4.95 20.13
C ALA A 216 -13.70 -5.49 20.70
N ASP A 217 -12.75 -5.83 19.83
CA ASP A 217 -11.45 -6.37 20.21
C ASP A 217 -10.34 -5.30 20.20
N GLY A 218 -10.62 -4.10 19.71
CA GLY A 218 -9.63 -3.03 19.55
C GLY A 218 -8.50 -3.41 18.59
N LEU A 219 -8.81 -4.09 17.46
CA LEU A 219 -7.84 -4.55 16.47
C LEU A 219 -8.07 -3.87 15.13
N LEU A 220 -7.01 -3.37 14.52
CA LEU A 220 -7.04 -2.76 13.19
C LEU A 220 -5.97 -3.38 12.30
N ILE A 221 -6.35 -4.13 11.27
CA ILE A 221 -5.46 -4.45 10.15
C ILE A 221 -5.52 -3.26 9.20
N SER A 222 -4.50 -2.41 9.27
CA SER A 222 -4.50 -1.11 8.56
C SER A 222 -4.04 -1.20 7.11
N GLY A 223 -3.48 -2.34 6.69
CA GLY A 223 -2.76 -2.39 5.42
C GLY A 223 -1.73 -1.27 5.36
N ASP A 224 -1.68 -0.58 4.24
CA ASP A 224 -0.74 0.53 4.01
C ASP A 224 -1.31 1.91 4.35
N MET A 225 -2.56 2.01 4.80
CA MET A 225 -3.14 3.32 5.13
C MET A 225 -2.52 3.97 6.36
N VAL A 226 -2.09 3.18 7.35
CA VAL A 226 -1.47 3.71 8.58
C VAL A 226 -0.25 2.86 8.95
N LEU A 227 0.94 3.38 8.65
CA LEU A 227 2.24 2.74 8.89
C LEU A 227 3.00 3.47 10.00
N PRO A 228 3.71 2.78 10.92
CA PRO A 228 4.31 3.43 12.10
C PRO A 228 5.55 4.28 11.77
N ARG A 229 6.42 3.84 10.85
CA ARG A 229 7.76 4.40 10.62
C ARG A 229 7.89 5.25 9.37
N ILE A 230 7.17 4.90 8.32
CA ILE A 230 7.20 5.60 7.03
C ILE A 230 5.85 6.24 6.75
N SER A 231 5.83 7.28 5.95
CA SER A 231 4.59 7.74 5.32
C SER A 231 4.20 6.74 4.24
N THR A 232 2.91 6.55 4.07
CA THR A 232 2.38 5.79 2.94
C THR A 232 2.71 6.53 1.64
N ASN A 233 3.14 5.81 0.62
CA ASN A 233 3.36 6.40 -0.69
C ASN A 233 2.01 6.81 -1.30
N VAL A 234 1.93 8.06 -1.75
CA VAL A 234 0.76 8.62 -2.45
C VAL A 234 1.28 9.28 -3.71
N SER A 235 0.99 8.68 -4.86
CA SER A 235 1.62 9.08 -6.12
C SER A 235 0.60 9.35 -7.22
N VAL A 236 0.93 10.29 -8.10
CA VAL A 236 0.25 10.51 -9.38
C VAL A 236 1.05 9.83 -10.48
N PHE A 237 0.35 9.01 -11.28
CA PHE A 237 0.91 8.30 -12.41
C PHE A 237 0.19 8.66 -13.71
N ASP A 238 0.71 8.17 -14.82
CA ASP A 238 0.26 8.46 -16.17
C ASP A 238 -1.18 8.01 -16.50
N LEU A 239 -1.75 7.07 -15.77
CA LEU A 239 -3.14 6.65 -15.94
C LEU A 239 -4.15 7.73 -15.53
N GLU A 240 -3.80 8.55 -14.53
CA GLU A 240 -4.66 9.63 -14.04
C GLU A 240 -3.79 10.86 -13.68
N PRO A 241 -3.22 11.55 -14.69
CA PRO A 241 -2.18 12.56 -14.49
C PRO A 241 -2.63 13.81 -13.73
N GLU A 242 -3.93 14.03 -13.65
CA GLU A 242 -4.55 15.18 -12.96
C GLU A 242 -5.23 14.77 -11.64
N ALA A 243 -5.03 13.53 -11.17
CA ALA A 243 -5.60 13.05 -9.92
C ALA A 243 -5.13 13.88 -8.71
N ASN A 244 -5.95 13.89 -7.67
CA ASN A 244 -5.62 14.48 -6.38
C ASN A 244 -5.59 13.40 -5.27
N PRO A 245 -4.66 12.41 -5.37
CA PRO A 245 -4.64 11.28 -4.45
C PRO A 245 -4.25 11.69 -3.02
N LEU A 246 -3.46 12.76 -2.85
CA LEU A 246 -3.08 13.21 -1.52
C LEU A 246 -4.28 13.77 -0.74
N ALA A 247 -5.19 14.51 -1.39
CA ALA A 247 -6.41 14.95 -0.74
C ALA A 247 -7.28 13.76 -0.31
N LEU A 248 -7.43 12.76 -1.19
CA LEU A 248 -8.18 11.54 -0.87
C LEU A 248 -7.56 10.76 0.28
N TYR A 249 -6.22 10.69 0.34
CA TYR A 249 -5.51 10.04 1.44
C TYR A 249 -5.73 10.77 2.77
N LEU A 250 -5.55 12.08 2.79
CA LEU A 250 -5.75 12.90 3.99
C LEU A 250 -7.21 12.88 4.47
N GLU A 251 -8.19 12.85 3.57
CA GLU A 251 -9.60 12.64 3.91
C GLU A 251 -9.81 11.24 4.52
N SER A 252 -9.23 10.20 3.90
CA SER A 252 -9.35 8.83 4.36
C SER A 252 -8.80 8.62 5.77
N LEU A 253 -7.72 9.33 6.15
CA LEU A 253 -7.16 9.27 7.51
C LEU A 253 -8.19 9.66 8.58
N GLY A 254 -9.14 10.52 8.28
CA GLY A 254 -10.21 10.92 9.20
C GLY A 254 -11.07 9.75 9.68
N ARG A 255 -11.19 8.67 8.91
CA ARG A 255 -11.95 7.47 9.27
C ARG A 255 -11.31 6.68 10.42
N TYR A 256 -10.00 6.82 10.60
CA TYR A 256 -9.22 6.16 11.67
C TYR A 256 -9.15 7.00 12.96
N GLU A 257 -9.37 8.30 12.88
CA GLU A 257 -9.34 9.22 14.04
C GLU A 257 -10.43 8.91 15.08
N THR A 258 -11.53 8.28 14.65
CA THR A 258 -12.65 7.90 15.51
C THR A 258 -12.43 6.59 16.27
N MET A 259 -11.41 5.82 15.93
CA MET A 259 -11.11 4.53 16.54
C MET A 259 -10.64 4.71 17.99
N ALA A 260 -10.78 3.67 18.82
CA ALA A 260 -10.37 3.70 20.21
C ALA A 260 -8.85 3.96 20.33
N ALA A 261 -8.45 4.72 21.35
CA ALA A 261 -7.05 5.16 21.51
C ALA A 261 -6.09 3.98 21.76
N ASP A 262 -6.58 2.92 22.38
CA ASP A 262 -5.85 1.68 22.69
C ASP A 262 -5.91 0.63 21.58
N THR A 263 -6.47 0.96 20.41
CA THR A 263 -6.49 0.06 19.26
C THR A 263 -5.08 -0.41 18.90
N LEU A 264 -4.92 -1.75 18.83
CA LEU A 264 -3.72 -2.38 18.32
C LEU A 264 -3.76 -2.35 16.79
N VAL A 265 -2.86 -1.58 16.20
CA VAL A 265 -2.71 -1.48 14.75
C VAL A 265 -1.78 -2.57 14.25
N LEU A 266 -2.23 -3.30 13.27
CA LEU A 266 -1.56 -4.39 12.57
C LEU A 266 -1.21 -3.91 11.15
N PRO A 267 -0.06 -3.22 10.97
CA PRO A 267 0.30 -2.59 9.71
C PRO A 267 0.99 -3.58 8.77
N SER A 268 0.95 -3.32 7.47
CA SER A 268 1.66 -4.17 6.50
C SER A 268 3.18 -3.99 6.54
N HIS A 269 3.67 -2.84 7.01
CA HIS A 269 5.11 -2.59 7.16
C HIS A 269 5.41 -2.00 8.54
N GLY A 270 6.55 -2.42 9.11
CA GLY A 270 6.94 -2.05 10.47
C GLY A 270 6.45 -3.08 11.50
N LYS A 271 6.29 -2.66 12.75
CA LYS A 271 5.82 -3.50 13.84
C LYS A 271 4.37 -3.14 14.22
N PRO A 272 3.58 -4.09 14.74
CA PRO A 272 2.31 -3.77 15.38
C PRO A 272 2.49 -2.75 16.51
N PHE A 273 1.57 -1.79 16.60
CA PHE A 273 1.70 -0.66 17.53
C PHE A 273 0.35 -0.17 18.05
N ARG A 274 0.37 0.60 19.13
CA ARG A 274 -0.77 1.38 19.65
C ARG A 274 -0.50 2.87 19.46
N GLY A 275 -1.58 3.67 19.46
CA GLY A 275 -1.47 5.11 19.25
C GLY A 275 -1.87 5.55 17.83
N VAL A 276 -2.91 4.93 17.26
CA VAL A 276 -3.41 5.23 15.91
C VAL A 276 -3.66 6.72 15.70
N ARG A 277 -4.31 7.42 16.66
CA ARG A 277 -4.61 8.86 16.58
C ARG A 277 -3.35 9.71 16.58
N THR A 278 -2.37 9.36 17.44
CA THR A 278 -1.04 10.01 17.44
C THR A 278 -0.37 9.87 16.09
N ARG A 279 -0.41 8.65 15.52
CA ARG A 279 0.21 8.40 14.22
C ARG A 279 -0.47 9.18 13.09
N ILE A 280 -1.79 9.28 13.09
CA ILE A 280 -2.53 10.08 12.09
C ILE A 280 -2.15 11.56 12.19
N ALA A 281 -2.08 12.12 13.40
CA ALA A 281 -1.62 13.50 13.59
C ALA A 281 -0.22 13.72 13.02
N GLN A 282 0.72 12.79 13.27
CA GLN A 282 2.08 12.82 12.71
C GLN A 282 2.10 12.74 11.18
N LEU A 283 1.21 11.93 10.57
CA LEU A 283 1.08 11.83 9.10
C LEU A 283 0.56 13.14 8.50
N ARG A 284 -0.45 13.76 9.11
CA ARG A 284 -0.96 15.07 8.68
C ARG A 284 0.12 16.15 8.77
N GLU A 285 0.79 16.27 9.93
CA GLU A 285 1.88 17.23 10.13
C GLU A 285 3.02 17.01 9.11
N HIS A 286 3.34 15.74 8.81
CA HIS A 286 4.33 15.42 7.79
C HIS A 286 3.94 15.96 6.41
N HIS A 287 2.70 15.74 5.96
CA HIS A 287 2.25 16.23 4.65
C HIS A 287 2.08 17.74 4.64
N ASP A 288 1.62 18.35 5.73
CA ASP A 288 1.54 19.82 5.86
C ASP A 288 2.93 20.47 5.70
N ALA A 289 3.95 19.91 6.37
CA ALA A 289 5.32 20.39 6.22
C ALA A 289 5.85 20.24 4.78
N ARG A 290 5.51 19.14 4.08
CA ARG A 290 5.87 18.95 2.66
C ARG A 290 5.14 19.96 1.76
N LEU A 291 3.85 20.20 1.99
CA LEU A 291 3.08 21.19 1.26
C LEU A 291 3.66 22.60 1.44
N ASP A 292 4.12 22.95 2.63
CA ASP A 292 4.77 24.24 2.87
C ASP A 292 6.09 24.39 2.10
N GLU A 293 6.90 23.32 2.00
CA GLU A 293 8.10 23.31 1.18
C GLU A 293 7.77 23.51 -0.31
N VAL A 294 6.72 22.83 -0.82
CA VAL A 294 6.25 22.98 -2.21
C VAL A 294 5.74 24.41 -2.46
N ARG A 295 4.92 24.98 -1.55
CA ARG A 295 4.46 26.38 -1.63
C ARG A 295 5.62 27.35 -1.73
N ALA A 296 6.65 27.18 -0.89
CA ALA A 296 7.82 28.04 -0.89
C ALA A 296 8.57 27.95 -2.23
N ALA A 297 8.81 26.75 -2.73
CA ALA A 297 9.49 26.54 -4.00
C ALA A 297 8.75 27.15 -5.19
N CYS A 298 7.42 26.95 -5.27
CA CYS A 298 6.58 27.51 -6.34
C CYS A 298 6.38 29.03 -6.23
N ALA A 299 6.64 29.63 -5.07
CA ALA A 299 6.64 31.07 -4.90
C ALA A 299 7.93 31.74 -5.38
N GLU A 300 9.06 31.02 -5.38
CA GLU A 300 10.34 31.53 -5.88
C GLU A 300 10.41 31.55 -7.41
N LYS A 301 9.90 30.49 -8.05
CA LYS A 301 9.85 30.33 -9.52
C LYS A 301 8.88 29.22 -9.92
N PRO A 302 8.38 29.23 -11.17
CA PRO A 302 7.66 28.09 -11.70
C PRO A 302 8.47 26.79 -11.57
N ALA A 303 7.91 25.75 -10.95
CA ALA A 303 8.59 24.50 -10.63
C ALA A 303 7.88 23.29 -11.20
N SER A 304 8.61 22.36 -11.80
CA SER A 304 8.17 21.03 -12.20
C SER A 304 8.23 20.04 -11.04
N ALA A 305 7.64 18.85 -11.19
CA ALA A 305 7.80 17.80 -10.18
C ALA A 305 9.27 17.41 -9.96
N ALA A 306 10.08 17.38 -11.02
CA ALA A 306 11.50 17.09 -10.91
C ALA A 306 12.28 18.16 -10.11
N ASP A 307 11.85 19.42 -10.15
CA ASP A 307 12.41 20.50 -9.32
C ASP A 307 12.04 20.32 -7.83
N ILE A 308 10.88 19.73 -7.54
CA ILE A 308 10.38 19.48 -6.18
C ILE A 308 11.04 18.27 -5.52
N VAL A 309 11.38 17.21 -6.28
CA VAL A 309 11.99 15.99 -5.73
C VAL A 309 13.19 16.27 -4.82
N PRO A 310 14.21 17.05 -5.18
CA PRO A 310 15.36 17.30 -4.30
C PRO A 310 15.02 18.10 -3.03
N ILE A 311 13.89 18.81 -3.04
CA ILE A 311 13.39 19.56 -1.89
C ILE A 311 12.75 18.60 -0.88
N MET A 312 11.89 17.70 -1.35
CA MET A 312 11.18 16.75 -0.51
C MET A 312 12.06 15.59 -0.03
N PHE A 313 12.97 15.11 -0.88
CA PHE A 313 13.80 13.93 -0.66
C PHE A 313 15.27 14.27 -0.42
N ARG A 314 15.54 15.33 0.34
CA ARG A 314 16.89 15.79 0.66
C ARG A 314 17.81 14.64 1.13
N ARG A 315 19.06 14.60 0.63
CA ARG A 315 20.10 13.65 1.02
C ARG A 315 19.84 12.19 0.65
N ARG A 316 19.02 11.91 -0.35
CA ARG A 316 18.82 10.56 -0.86
C ARG A 316 19.36 10.48 -2.29
N GLU A 317 20.25 9.54 -2.54
CA GLU A 317 20.49 9.05 -3.89
C GLU A 317 19.32 8.12 -4.23
N LEU A 318 18.59 8.45 -5.28
CA LEU A 318 17.42 7.69 -5.72
C LEU A 318 17.80 6.89 -6.96
N ASP A 319 17.61 5.58 -6.93
CA ASP A 319 17.61 4.78 -8.15
C ASP A 319 16.38 5.12 -9.01
N ILE A 320 16.32 4.58 -10.24
CA ILE A 320 15.24 4.92 -11.17
C ILE A 320 13.86 4.50 -10.65
N HIS A 321 13.77 3.42 -9.88
CA HIS A 321 12.52 2.98 -9.28
C HIS A 321 12.07 3.94 -8.18
N GLN A 322 12.98 4.31 -7.28
CA GLN A 322 12.73 5.29 -6.22
C GLN A 322 12.40 6.68 -6.81
N MET A 323 13.05 7.05 -7.93
CA MET A 323 12.79 8.31 -8.63
C MET A 323 11.35 8.37 -9.16
N THR A 324 10.79 7.28 -9.69
CA THR A 324 9.39 7.29 -10.16
C THR A 324 8.40 7.52 -9.02
N PHE A 325 8.62 6.91 -7.84
CA PHE A 325 7.81 7.18 -6.66
C PHE A 325 7.98 8.61 -6.14
N ALA A 326 9.21 9.12 -6.11
CA ALA A 326 9.49 10.48 -5.67
C ALA A 326 8.84 11.53 -6.58
N LEU A 327 8.88 11.33 -7.91
CA LEU A 327 8.19 12.17 -8.89
C LEU A 327 6.68 12.11 -8.72
N GLY A 328 6.11 10.90 -8.58
CA GLY A 328 4.68 10.72 -8.35
C GLY A 328 4.22 11.38 -7.05
N GLU A 329 5.00 11.27 -5.97
CA GLU A 329 4.70 11.91 -4.69
C GLU A 329 4.84 13.44 -4.75
N ALA A 330 5.86 13.96 -5.45
CA ALA A 330 5.98 15.40 -5.72
C ALA A 330 4.77 15.93 -6.49
N LEU A 331 4.30 15.19 -7.51
CA LEU A 331 3.09 15.52 -8.27
C LEU A 331 1.84 15.48 -7.40
N ALA A 332 1.70 14.53 -6.48
CA ALA A 332 0.56 14.45 -5.59
C ALA A 332 0.44 15.70 -4.70
N HIS A 333 1.58 16.25 -4.24
CA HIS A 333 1.61 17.51 -3.46
C HIS A 333 1.32 18.74 -4.35
N LEU A 334 1.90 18.81 -5.55
CA LEU A 334 1.65 19.89 -6.51
C LEU A 334 0.18 19.89 -6.94
N ASN A 335 -0.39 18.72 -7.28
CA ASN A 335 -1.78 18.61 -7.69
C ASN A 335 -2.75 19.00 -6.56
N LEU A 336 -2.45 18.63 -5.29
CA LEU A 336 -3.28 19.07 -4.17
C LEU A 336 -3.36 20.60 -4.12
N LEU A 337 -2.24 21.31 -4.19
CA LEU A 337 -2.20 22.76 -4.14
C LEU A 337 -2.84 23.39 -5.39
N TRP A 338 -2.65 22.78 -6.55
CA TRP A 338 -3.30 23.23 -7.79
C TRP A 338 -4.83 23.08 -7.71
N HIS A 339 -5.34 21.93 -7.27
CA HIS A 339 -6.78 21.71 -7.08
C HIS A 339 -7.38 22.62 -5.99
N ALA A 340 -6.60 22.99 -4.99
CA ALA A 340 -6.99 23.96 -3.97
C ALA A 340 -7.00 25.41 -4.47
N GLY A 341 -6.53 25.67 -5.70
CA GLY A 341 -6.43 27.01 -6.28
C GLY A 341 -5.27 27.85 -5.72
N GLU A 342 -4.33 27.22 -5.00
CA GLU A 342 -3.14 27.89 -4.46
C GLU A 342 -2.02 28.04 -5.50
N LEU A 343 -2.00 27.16 -6.50
CA LEU A 343 -1.04 27.16 -7.61
C LEU A 343 -1.75 27.23 -8.96
N THR A 344 -1.13 27.90 -9.93
CA THR A 344 -1.46 27.74 -11.35
C THR A 344 -0.59 26.66 -11.96
N ARG A 345 -1.11 26.00 -13.00
CA ARG A 345 -0.42 24.98 -13.78
C ARG A 345 -0.33 25.44 -15.23
N SER A 346 0.86 25.44 -15.80
CA SER A 346 1.11 25.82 -17.18
C SER A 346 2.11 24.86 -17.85
N GLU A 347 2.03 24.77 -19.17
CA GLU A 347 3.01 24.02 -19.98
C GLU A 347 3.92 25.04 -20.69
N GLY A 348 5.22 24.90 -20.51
CA GLY A 348 6.21 25.75 -21.16
C GLY A 348 6.45 25.36 -22.63
N ASP A 349 7.16 26.20 -23.38
CA ASP A 349 7.55 25.94 -24.77
C ASP A 349 8.41 24.67 -24.91
N ASP A 350 9.02 24.20 -23.84
CA ASP A 350 9.79 22.97 -23.73
C ASP A 350 8.92 21.72 -23.46
N GLY A 351 7.60 21.89 -23.41
CA GLY A 351 6.63 20.82 -23.13
C GLY A 351 6.61 20.38 -21.67
N VAL A 352 7.33 21.07 -20.77
CA VAL A 352 7.37 20.74 -19.34
C VAL A 352 6.26 21.49 -18.58
N ILE A 353 5.51 20.74 -17.80
CA ILE A 353 4.46 21.28 -16.91
C ILE A 353 5.11 21.82 -15.64
N ARG A 354 4.78 23.07 -15.30
CA ARG A 354 5.24 23.77 -14.11
C ARG A 354 4.08 24.35 -13.34
N PHE A 355 4.32 24.50 -12.06
CA PHE A 355 3.37 25.05 -11.11
C PHE A 355 3.99 26.31 -10.49
N GLU A 356 3.16 27.35 -10.35
CA GLU A 356 3.58 28.65 -9.82
C GLU A 356 2.53 29.17 -8.84
N ARG A 357 2.98 29.82 -7.78
CA ARG A 357 2.11 30.46 -6.80
C ARG A 357 1.66 31.84 -7.33
N HIS A 358 0.39 32.18 -7.09
CA HIS A 358 -0.16 33.51 -7.37
C HIS A 358 0.39 34.60 -6.46
#